data_555f089bae1048b03edf0f91667dfdf9
#
_entry.id   555f089bae1048b03edf0f91667dfdf9
#
_cell.length_a   1.000
_cell.length_b   1.000
_cell.length_c   1.000
_cell.angle_alpha   90.00
_cell.angle_beta   90.00
_cell.angle_gamma   90.00
#
_symmetry.space_group_name_H-M   'P 1'
#
loop_
_entity.id
_entity.type
_entity.pdbx_description
1 polymer ?
#
loop_
_entity_poly.entity_id
_entity_poly.type
_entity_poly.pdbx_seq_one_letter_code
_entity_poly.pdbx_strand_id
1 'polypeptide(L)'
;GLRLNGVIAGVTYTAEYAQQKDYADNPNDLDSDYYLAELGYTLAGVALKGGYEVLGGDDDGKGAGNLAFQTPLATKHAFQGWADMFLTTPSEGIKDAYLGASLPLFGGTAQAVYHDFRADQSSPRSQYGEELELSYAHPIPGVKGLVGLVKYADYDANDFGVDTRKFWTQLQYSY
;
A
#
# COMPACT_ATOMS: atom_id res chain seq x y z
N GLY A 1 4.37 -18.54 1.79
CA GLY A 1 3.97 -17.50 2.71
C GLY A 1 2.94 -17.97 3.73
N LEU A 2 2.75 -17.18 4.76
CA LEU A 2 1.75 -17.37 5.81
C LEU A 2 1.12 -16.04 6.14
N ARG A 3 -0.22 -16.00 6.23
CA ARG A 3 -0.98 -14.82 6.67
C ARG A 3 -1.88 -15.18 7.85
N LEU A 4 -1.81 -14.37 8.89
CA LEU A 4 -2.67 -14.42 10.07
C LEU A 4 -3.46 -13.13 10.15
N ASN A 5 -4.75 -13.21 10.39
CA ASN A 5 -5.59 -12.06 10.67
C ASN A 5 -6.67 -12.42 11.68
N GLY A 6 -7.16 -11.43 12.41
CA GLY A 6 -8.19 -11.65 13.39
C GLY A 6 -8.58 -10.41 14.18
N VAL A 7 -9.36 -10.61 15.24
CA VAL A 7 -9.78 -9.55 16.16
C VAL A 7 -9.54 -10.03 17.60
N ILE A 8 -8.86 -9.23 18.41
CA ILE A 8 -8.63 -9.48 19.83
C ILE A 8 -8.99 -8.20 20.59
N ALA A 9 -9.95 -8.30 21.52
CA ALA A 9 -10.41 -7.18 22.35
C ALA A 9 -10.80 -5.92 21.54
N GLY A 10 -11.39 -6.09 20.36
CA GLY A 10 -11.78 -5.00 19.48
C GLY A 10 -10.66 -4.44 18.58
N VAL A 11 -9.44 -4.91 18.76
CA VAL A 11 -8.30 -4.59 17.87
C VAL A 11 -8.26 -5.61 16.75
N THR A 12 -8.34 -5.16 15.50
CA THR A 12 -8.05 -5.99 14.33
C THR A 12 -6.54 -6.10 14.15
N TYR A 13 -6.08 -7.25 13.70
CA TYR A 13 -4.67 -7.43 13.37
C TYR A 13 -4.50 -8.23 12.09
N THR A 14 -3.46 -7.93 11.36
CA THR A 14 -2.94 -8.72 10.23
C THR A 14 -1.44 -8.84 10.37
N ALA A 15 -0.91 -10.05 10.19
CA ALA A 15 0.51 -10.31 10.06
C ALA A 15 0.71 -11.25 8.87
N GLU A 16 1.66 -10.94 8.02
CA GLU A 16 1.98 -11.75 6.85
C GLU A 16 3.49 -11.85 6.64
N TYR A 17 3.93 -13.02 6.23
CA TYR A 17 5.27 -13.29 5.76
C TYR A 17 5.21 -14.09 4.47
N ALA A 18 6.00 -13.73 3.48
CA ALA A 18 6.20 -14.51 2.28
C ALA A 18 7.65 -14.45 1.83
N GLN A 19 8.07 -15.45 1.07
CA GLN A 19 9.38 -15.51 0.43
C GLN A 19 9.20 -15.77 -1.06
N GLN A 20 9.95 -15.07 -1.88
CA GLN A 20 10.03 -15.23 -3.32
C GLN A 20 11.43 -15.73 -3.69
N LYS A 21 11.47 -16.84 -4.41
CA LYS A 21 12.70 -17.46 -4.88
C LYS A 21 12.67 -17.68 -6.38
N ASP A 22 13.82 -17.83 -6.96
CA ASP A 22 13.96 -18.26 -8.34
C ASP A 22 13.36 -19.65 -8.54
N TYR A 23 13.03 -19.95 -9.79
CA TYR A 23 12.42 -21.22 -10.18
C TYR A 23 13.12 -21.80 -11.42
N ALA A 24 13.35 -23.13 -11.41
CA ALA A 24 13.96 -23.90 -12.48
C ALA A 24 15.36 -23.37 -12.88
N ASP A 25 15.63 -23.22 -14.17
CA ASP A 25 16.93 -22.80 -14.71
C ASP A 25 17.04 -21.27 -14.81
N ASN A 26 16.44 -20.50 -13.87
CA ASN A 26 16.63 -19.06 -13.85
C ASN A 26 18.11 -18.71 -13.64
N PRO A 27 18.72 -17.88 -14.51
CA PRO A 27 20.12 -17.49 -14.36
C PRO A 27 20.37 -16.52 -13.18
N ASN A 28 19.31 -15.95 -12.60
CA ASN A 28 19.36 -15.04 -11.48
C ASN A 28 19.04 -15.78 -10.18
N ASP A 29 19.79 -15.52 -9.13
CA ASP A 29 19.58 -16.08 -7.80
C ASP A 29 18.67 -15.12 -7.02
N LEU A 30 17.34 -15.35 -7.09
CA LEU A 30 16.33 -14.55 -6.42
C LEU A 30 16.02 -15.14 -5.05
N ASP A 31 16.23 -14.38 -3.99
CA ASP A 31 15.80 -14.69 -2.63
C ASP A 31 15.40 -13.42 -1.92
N SER A 32 14.12 -13.10 -1.91
CA SER A 32 13.58 -11.89 -1.31
C SER A 32 12.37 -12.16 -0.43
N ASP A 33 12.27 -11.42 0.66
CA ASP A 33 11.27 -11.58 1.69
C ASP A 33 10.20 -10.47 1.63
N TYR A 34 9.01 -10.80 2.11
CA TYR A 34 7.90 -9.89 2.32
C TYR A 34 7.40 -9.99 3.75
N TYR A 35 7.11 -8.85 4.35
CA TYR A 35 6.53 -8.74 5.69
C TYR A 35 5.41 -7.71 5.71
N LEU A 36 4.32 -8.02 6.42
CA LEU A 36 3.27 -7.07 6.76
C LEU A 36 2.88 -7.23 8.23
N ALA A 37 2.78 -6.12 8.92
CA ALA A 37 2.13 -6.02 10.23
C ALA A 37 1.15 -4.84 10.20
N GLU A 38 -0.13 -5.10 10.48
CA GLU A 38 -1.19 -4.08 10.49
C GLU A 38 -2.06 -4.24 11.73
N LEU A 39 -2.40 -3.13 12.35
CA LEU A 39 -3.36 -3.05 13.45
C LEU A 39 -4.45 -2.04 13.12
N GLY A 40 -5.68 -2.34 13.56
CA GLY A 40 -6.80 -1.43 13.44
C GLY A 40 -7.67 -1.41 14.69
N TYR A 41 -8.26 -0.26 14.97
CA TYR A 41 -9.18 -0.07 16.08
C TYR A 41 -10.23 0.99 15.76
N THR A 42 -11.47 0.77 16.19
CA THR A 42 -12.53 1.78 16.03
C THR A 42 -12.77 2.49 17.36
N LEU A 43 -12.55 3.81 17.36
CA LEU A 43 -12.76 4.68 18.52
C LEU A 43 -13.78 5.77 18.17
N ALA A 44 -14.87 5.85 18.92
CA ALA A 44 -15.92 6.86 18.75
C ALA A 44 -16.45 7.00 17.30
N GLY A 45 -16.55 5.88 16.57
CA GLY A 45 -17.02 5.86 15.18
C GLY A 45 -15.96 6.15 14.13
N VAL A 46 -14.74 6.48 14.54
CA VAL A 46 -13.58 6.61 13.66
C VAL A 46 -12.83 5.28 13.63
N ALA A 47 -12.70 4.67 12.46
CA ALA A 47 -11.84 3.50 12.26
C ALA A 47 -10.41 3.98 11.98
N LEU A 48 -9.50 3.60 12.85
CA LEU A 48 -8.06 3.88 12.74
C LEU A 48 -7.33 2.61 12.27
N LYS A 49 -6.30 2.78 11.46
CA LYS A 49 -5.47 1.70 10.95
C LYS A 49 -4.03 2.18 10.87
N GLY A 50 -3.09 1.36 11.30
CA GLY A 50 -1.67 1.61 11.11
C GLY A 50 -0.96 0.32 10.71
N GLY A 51 -0.01 0.42 9.81
CA GLY A 51 0.71 -0.74 9.30
C GLY A 51 2.15 -0.42 8.93
N TYR A 52 2.89 -1.49 8.79
CA TYR A 52 4.25 -1.50 8.30
C TYR A 52 4.41 -2.67 7.35
N GLU A 53 4.71 -2.37 6.09
CA GLU A 53 4.87 -3.34 5.01
C GLU A 53 6.28 -3.24 4.44
N VAL A 54 6.89 -4.37 4.15
CA VAL A 54 8.21 -4.46 3.55
C VAL A 54 8.16 -5.42 2.37
N LEU A 55 8.53 -4.93 1.20
CA LEU A 55 8.88 -5.74 0.06
C LEU A 55 10.41 -5.69 -0.06
N GLY A 56 11.07 -6.78 0.30
CA GLY A 56 12.52 -6.86 0.42
C GLY A 56 13.23 -6.51 -0.87
N GLY A 57 14.34 -5.79 -0.74
CA GLY A 57 15.25 -5.51 -1.84
C GLY A 57 16.15 -6.69 -2.16
N ASP A 58 17.00 -6.54 -3.16
CA ASP A 58 18.03 -7.50 -3.54
C ASP A 58 19.26 -7.32 -2.63
N ASP A 59 19.42 -8.21 -1.67
CA ASP A 59 20.52 -8.17 -0.69
C ASP A 59 21.89 -8.54 -1.28
N ASP A 60 21.92 -9.35 -2.32
CA ASP A 60 23.13 -10.00 -2.77
C ASP A 60 23.72 -9.42 -4.06
N GLY A 61 22.95 -8.64 -4.83
CA GLY A 61 23.38 -8.06 -6.11
C GLY A 61 23.86 -9.11 -7.13
N LYS A 62 23.47 -10.37 -6.97
CA LYS A 62 23.93 -11.51 -7.79
C LYS A 62 22.92 -11.83 -8.90
N GLY A 63 22.87 -11.00 -9.87
CA GLY A 63 22.03 -11.25 -11.04
C GLY A 63 21.87 -10.01 -11.90
N ALA A 64 21.30 -10.20 -13.07
CA ALA A 64 20.91 -9.09 -13.94
C ALA A 64 19.44 -8.76 -13.71
N GLY A 65 19.14 -7.49 -13.47
CA GLY A 65 17.77 -7.01 -13.32
C GLY A 65 17.37 -6.68 -11.88
N ASN A 66 16.09 -6.50 -11.68
CA ASN A 66 15.49 -6.19 -10.39
C ASN A 66 15.09 -7.50 -9.69
N LEU A 67 15.79 -7.85 -8.61
CA LEU A 67 15.58 -9.07 -7.81
C LEU A 67 14.82 -8.79 -6.50
N ALA A 68 14.30 -7.57 -6.30
CA ALA A 68 13.43 -7.25 -5.18
C ALA A 68 12.12 -8.04 -5.25
N PHE A 69 11.47 -8.25 -4.11
CA PHE A 69 10.17 -8.90 -4.01
C PHE A 69 9.14 -8.21 -4.90
N GLN A 70 8.56 -8.92 -5.85
CA GLN A 70 7.59 -8.40 -6.80
C GLN A 70 6.21 -8.99 -6.59
N THR A 71 5.17 -8.19 -6.85
CA THR A 71 3.76 -8.58 -6.74
C THR A 71 3.05 -8.54 -8.10
N PRO A 72 3.42 -9.41 -9.07
CA PRO A 72 2.95 -9.30 -10.46
C PRO A 72 1.43 -9.52 -10.63
N LEU A 73 0.79 -10.20 -9.67
CA LEU A 73 -0.62 -10.52 -9.68
C LEU A 73 -1.46 -9.63 -8.75
N ALA A 74 -0.84 -8.67 -8.05
CA ALA A 74 -1.56 -7.77 -7.16
C ALA A 74 -2.35 -6.69 -7.92
N THR A 75 -3.39 -6.18 -7.26
CA THR A 75 -4.09 -4.96 -7.69
C THR A 75 -3.23 -3.76 -7.25
N LYS A 76 -2.17 -3.49 -8.00
CA LYS A 76 -1.07 -2.58 -7.62
C LYS A 76 -1.52 -1.20 -7.12
N HIS A 77 -2.51 -0.58 -7.77
CA HIS A 77 -3.06 0.71 -7.36
C HIS A 77 -3.66 0.73 -5.93
N ALA A 78 -3.94 -0.41 -5.34
CA ALA A 78 -4.51 -0.51 -3.99
C ALA A 78 -3.45 -0.58 -2.88
N PHE A 79 -2.17 -0.64 -3.24
CA PHE A 79 -1.04 -0.85 -2.33
C PHE A 79 0.08 0.14 -2.65
N GLN A 80 0.91 0.47 -1.65
CA GLN A 80 2.06 1.37 -1.75
C GLN A 80 1.71 2.72 -2.39
N GLY A 81 0.58 3.29 -2.01
CA GLY A 81 0.13 4.62 -2.42
C GLY A 81 -0.64 4.68 -3.74
N TRP A 82 -1.63 5.60 -3.79
CA TRP A 82 -2.49 5.80 -4.97
C TRP A 82 -1.84 6.68 -6.04
N ALA A 83 -0.74 7.35 -5.73
CA ALA A 83 0.03 8.05 -6.77
C ALA A 83 0.68 7.09 -7.77
N ASP A 84 0.65 5.77 -7.51
CA ASP A 84 1.18 4.70 -8.37
C ASP A 84 2.69 4.83 -8.62
N MET A 85 3.43 5.34 -7.65
CA MET A 85 4.89 5.49 -7.77
C MET A 85 5.60 4.14 -7.69
N PHE A 86 5.00 3.16 -7.00
CA PHE A 86 5.60 1.86 -6.69
C PHE A 86 4.86 0.68 -7.34
N LEU A 87 4.34 0.85 -8.56
CA LEU A 87 3.72 -0.25 -9.33
C LEU A 87 4.68 -1.42 -9.62
N THR A 88 5.96 -1.16 -9.52
CA THR A 88 7.04 -2.16 -9.52
C THR A 88 7.92 -1.84 -8.32
N THR A 89 8.20 -2.83 -7.49
CA THR A 89 9.10 -2.64 -6.34
C THR A 89 10.48 -2.23 -6.85
N PRO A 90 11.05 -1.12 -6.35
CA PRO A 90 12.43 -0.73 -6.66
C PRO A 90 13.44 -1.84 -6.29
N SER A 91 14.61 -1.84 -6.91
CA SER A 91 15.66 -2.84 -6.64
C SER A 91 16.12 -2.85 -5.17
N GLU A 92 16.12 -1.69 -4.55
CA GLU A 92 16.45 -1.53 -3.13
C GLU A 92 15.30 -1.95 -2.20
N GLY A 93 14.19 -2.49 -2.76
CA GLY A 93 12.99 -2.81 -2.01
C GLY A 93 12.21 -1.58 -1.56
N ILE A 94 11.14 -1.79 -0.79
CA ILE A 94 10.35 -0.71 -0.23
C ILE A 94 9.88 -1.08 1.19
N LYS A 95 10.00 -0.12 2.10
CA LYS A 95 9.36 -0.06 3.41
C LYS A 95 8.26 0.98 3.35
N ASP A 96 7.04 0.60 3.66
CA ASP A 96 5.88 1.46 3.73
C ASP A 96 5.34 1.49 5.17
N ALA A 97 5.53 2.60 5.85
CA ALA A 97 4.91 2.85 7.15
C ALA A 97 3.69 3.74 6.95
N TYR A 98 2.50 3.27 7.30
CA TYR A 98 1.28 4.02 7.04
C TYR A 98 0.35 4.13 8.23
N LEU A 99 -0.41 5.23 8.25
CA LEU A 99 -1.48 5.49 9.21
C LEU A 99 -2.72 5.99 8.49
N GLY A 100 -3.85 5.35 8.74
CA GLY A 100 -5.12 5.70 8.12
C GLY A 100 -6.24 5.92 9.12
N ALA A 101 -7.19 6.76 8.73
CA ALA A 101 -8.43 6.97 9.45
C ALA A 101 -9.60 7.01 8.47
N SER A 102 -10.74 6.40 8.85
CA SER A 102 -11.98 6.53 8.11
C SER A 102 -13.16 6.76 9.06
N LEU A 103 -14.12 7.56 8.61
CA LEU A 103 -15.30 7.91 9.40
C LEU A 103 -16.52 8.13 8.51
N PRO A 104 -17.73 7.86 9.03
CA PRO A 104 -18.98 8.29 8.42
C PRO A 104 -19.04 9.81 8.40
N LEU A 105 -19.34 10.41 7.24
CA LEU A 105 -19.43 11.85 7.08
C LEU A 105 -20.54 12.18 6.07
N PHE A 106 -21.52 13.01 6.45
CA PHE A 106 -22.62 13.48 5.58
C PHE A 106 -23.33 12.39 4.76
N GLY A 107 -23.52 11.18 5.35
CA GLY A 107 -24.15 10.05 4.67
C GLY A 107 -23.23 9.22 3.77
N GLY A 108 -21.99 9.60 3.65
CA GLY A 108 -20.91 8.86 2.98
C GLY A 108 -19.84 8.40 3.96
N THR A 109 -18.71 8.02 3.43
CA THR A 109 -17.49 7.64 4.19
C THR A 109 -16.31 8.45 3.68
N ALA A 110 -15.68 9.20 4.57
CA ALA A 110 -14.40 9.87 4.33
C ALA A 110 -13.25 8.99 4.83
N GLN A 111 -12.13 9.02 4.12
CA GLN A 111 -10.89 8.33 4.49
C GLN A 111 -9.69 9.23 4.22
N ALA A 112 -8.70 9.17 5.10
CA ALA A 112 -7.38 9.71 4.89
C ALA A 112 -6.34 8.65 5.24
N VAL A 113 -5.27 8.53 4.46
CA VAL A 113 -4.10 7.69 4.75
C VAL A 113 -2.85 8.50 4.48
N TYR A 114 -1.85 8.31 5.32
CA TYR A 114 -0.53 8.88 5.15
C TYR A 114 0.49 7.76 5.13
N HIS A 115 1.41 7.82 4.18
CA HIS A 115 2.48 6.87 3.94
C HIS A 115 3.85 7.55 4.05
N ASP A 116 4.83 6.85 4.64
CA ASP A 116 6.26 7.17 4.62
C ASP A 116 6.97 6.02 3.91
N PHE A 117 7.51 6.27 2.72
CA PHE A 117 8.17 5.29 1.88
C PHE A 117 9.69 5.39 1.96
N ARG A 118 10.33 4.27 2.24
CA ARG A 118 11.79 4.17 2.34
C ARG A 118 12.32 2.96 1.59
N ALA A 119 13.60 3.02 1.19
CA ALA A 119 14.31 1.84 0.71
C ALA A 119 14.41 0.79 1.83
N ASP A 120 14.31 -0.49 1.48
CA ASP A 120 14.63 -1.58 2.41
C ASP A 120 16.13 -1.73 2.57
N GLN A 121 16.87 -1.75 1.48
CA GLN A 121 18.32 -1.84 1.48
C GLN A 121 19.01 -0.50 1.73
N SER A 122 20.22 -0.55 2.32
CA SER A 122 21.05 0.64 2.45
C SER A 122 21.43 1.20 1.09
N SER A 123 20.95 2.39 0.80
CA SER A 123 21.16 3.09 -0.46
C SER A 123 21.37 4.58 -0.20
N PRO A 124 22.14 5.28 -1.04
CA PRO A 124 22.15 6.75 -1.04
C PRO A 124 20.75 7.36 -1.23
N ARG A 125 19.82 6.61 -1.84
CA ARG A 125 18.40 6.95 -2.02
C ARG A 125 17.55 6.18 -1.01
N SER A 126 17.68 6.50 0.26
CA SER A 126 17.02 5.76 1.33
C SER A 126 15.63 6.29 1.70
N GLN A 127 15.36 7.56 1.44
CA GLN A 127 14.08 8.21 1.72
C GLN A 127 13.36 8.41 0.39
N TYR A 128 12.41 7.54 0.06
CA TYR A 128 11.73 7.63 -1.23
C TYR A 128 10.81 8.84 -1.31
N GLY A 129 9.99 9.06 -0.30
CA GLY A 129 9.03 10.16 -0.24
C GLY A 129 7.87 9.83 0.70
N GLU A 130 6.88 10.71 0.70
CA GLU A 130 5.68 10.61 1.53
C GLU A 130 4.44 10.78 0.65
N GLU A 131 3.32 10.17 1.04
CA GLU A 131 2.07 10.33 0.29
C GLU A 131 0.89 10.58 1.22
N LEU A 132 0.09 11.60 0.91
CA LEU A 132 -1.21 11.82 1.52
C LEU A 132 -2.31 11.38 0.57
N GLU A 133 -3.16 10.49 1.04
CA GLU A 133 -4.32 9.99 0.33
C GLU A 133 -5.62 10.47 0.99
N LEU A 134 -6.54 10.96 0.20
CA LEU A 134 -7.88 11.33 0.66
C LEU A 134 -8.94 10.69 -0.24
N SER A 135 -10.00 10.18 0.35
CA SER A 135 -11.16 9.73 -0.42
C SER A 135 -12.49 10.03 0.25
N TYR A 136 -13.53 10.13 -0.56
CA TYR A 136 -14.90 10.22 -0.11
C TYR A 136 -15.81 9.40 -1.01
N ALA A 137 -16.49 8.42 -0.41
CA ALA A 137 -17.49 7.59 -1.08
C ALA A 137 -18.89 7.93 -0.58
N HIS A 138 -19.84 8.14 -1.48
CA HIS A 138 -21.20 8.49 -1.12
C HIS A 138 -22.23 7.74 -1.98
N PRO A 139 -23.23 7.08 -1.37
CA PRO A 139 -24.38 6.54 -2.11
C PRO A 139 -25.12 7.66 -2.84
N ILE A 140 -25.38 7.49 -4.13
CA ILE A 140 -26.12 8.49 -4.91
C ILE A 140 -27.59 8.41 -4.58
N PRO A 141 -28.20 9.48 -4.04
CA PRO A 141 -29.61 9.49 -3.67
C PRO A 141 -30.54 9.17 -4.85
N GLY A 142 -31.56 8.35 -4.62
CA GLY A 142 -32.56 7.98 -5.63
C GLY A 142 -32.15 6.84 -6.55
N VAL A 143 -30.91 6.38 -6.53
CA VAL A 143 -30.45 5.23 -7.34
C VAL A 143 -29.85 4.17 -6.43
N LYS A 144 -30.64 3.14 -6.10
CA LYS A 144 -30.16 2.02 -5.28
C LYS A 144 -28.97 1.32 -5.93
N GLY A 145 -27.93 1.09 -5.18
CA GLY A 145 -26.72 0.40 -5.63
C GLY A 145 -25.70 1.28 -6.37
N LEU A 146 -25.99 2.57 -6.57
CA LEU A 146 -25.04 3.51 -7.18
C LEU A 146 -24.25 4.25 -6.10
N VAL A 147 -22.92 4.22 -6.19
CA VAL A 147 -21.98 4.92 -5.30
C VAL A 147 -21.06 5.79 -6.14
N GLY A 148 -20.94 7.06 -5.76
CA GLY A 148 -19.92 7.98 -6.25
C GLY A 148 -18.70 7.90 -5.33
N LEU A 149 -17.50 7.90 -5.91
CA LEU A 149 -16.21 7.96 -5.20
C LEU A 149 -15.36 9.07 -5.82
N VAL A 150 -14.74 9.87 -4.97
CA VAL A 150 -13.64 10.75 -5.33
C VAL A 150 -12.41 10.35 -4.54
N LYS A 151 -11.23 10.41 -5.18
CA LYS A 151 -9.94 10.13 -4.56
C LYS A 151 -8.95 11.21 -4.94
N TYR A 152 -8.04 11.50 -4.03
CA TYR A 152 -6.91 12.39 -4.24
C TYR A 152 -5.67 11.74 -3.61
N ALA A 153 -4.54 11.83 -4.31
CA ALA A 153 -3.23 11.46 -3.83
C ALA A 153 -2.24 12.59 -4.09
N ASP A 154 -1.39 12.86 -3.12
CA ASP A 154 -0.30 13.84 -3.17
C ASP A 154 0.97 13.17 -2.68
N TYR A 155 1.83 12.78 -3.61
CA TYR A 155 3.14 12.20 -3.34
C TYR A 155 4.20 13.31 -3.41
N ASP A 156 4.93 13.49 -2.32
CA ASP A 156 6.07 14.41 -2.18
C ASP A 156 7.36 13.59 -2.26
N ALA A 157 8.09 13.77 -3.36
CA ALA A 157 9.26 12.97 -3.69
C ALA A 157 10.51 13.50 -2.98
N ASN A 158 11.23 12.59 -2.30
CA ASN A 158 12.57 12.87 -1.80
C ASN A 158 13.62 12.29 -2.78
N ASP A 159 13.94 11.01 -2.64
CA ASP A 159 14.99 10.35 -3.43
C ASP A 159 14.43 9.50 -4.58
N PHE A 160 13.11 9.36 -4.70
CA PHE A 160 12.49 8.49 -5.70
C PHE A 160 11.35 9.18 -6.44
N GLY A 161 11.41 9.15 -7.77
CA GLY A 161 10.37 9.70 -8.64
C GLY A 161 10.35 11.22 -8.69
N VAL A 162 9.17 11.79 -8.78
CA VAL A 162 8.89 13.25 -8.81
C VAL A 162 7.59 13.52 -8.06
N ASP A 163 7.43 14.72 -7.54
CA ASP A 163 6.17 15.18 -6.94
C ASP A 163 5.00 14.87 -7.86
N THR A 164 4.04 14.13 -7.35
CA THR A 164 2.94 13.62 -8.17
C THR A 164 1.61 13.81 -7.48
N ARG A 165 0.70 14.52 -8.14
CA ARG A 165 -0.69 14.68 -7.69
C ARG A 165 -1.64 14.01 -8.65
N LYS A 166 -2.57 13.22 -8.10
CA LYS A 166 -3.58 12.53 -8.88
C LYS A 166 -4.97 12.74 -8.29
N PHE A 167 -5.96 12.80 -9.15
CA PHE A 167 -7.36 12.91 -8.78
C PHE A 167 -8.21 11.94 -9.60
N TRP A 168 -9.11 11.21 -8.93
CA TRP A 168 -10.03 10.28 -9.58
C TRP A 168 -11.47 10.57 -9.21
N THR A 169 -12.34 10.32 -10.16
CA THR A 169 -13.77 10.18 -9.94
C THR A 169 -14.24 8.85 -10.47
N GLN A 170 -15.08 8.16 -9.71
CA GLN A 170 -15.63 6.86 -10.08
C GLN A 170 -17.11 6.79 -9.75
N LEU A 171 -17.88 6.16 -10.61
CA LEU A 171 -19.24 5.72 -10.32
C LEU A 171 -19.26 4.20 -10.36
N GLN A 172 -19.76 3.60 -9.29
CA GLN A 172 -19.89 2.15 -9.16
C GLN A 172 -21.36 1.80 -8.97
N TYR A 173 -21.85 0.91 -9.82
CA TYR A 173 -23.22 0.38 -9.71
C TYR A 173 -23.19 -1.10 -9.40
N SER A 174 -23.92 -1.49 -8.35
CA SER A 174 -24.10 -2.88 -7.92
C SER A 174 -25.58 -3.24 -7.95
N TYR A 175 -25.95 -4.27 -8.70
CA TYR A 175 -27.33 -4.72 -8.90
C TYR A 175 -27.59 -6.07 -8.23
#